data_521037e49ff3143af9a1da3d0ac567ee
#
_entry.id   521037e49ff3143af9a1da3d0ac567ee
#
_cell.length_a   1.000
_cell.length_b   1.000
_cell.length_c   1.000
_cell.angle_alpha   90.00
_cell.angle_beta   90.00
_cell.angle_gamma   90.00
#
_symmetry.space_group_name_H-M   'P 1'
#
loop_
_entity.id
_entity.type
_entity.pdbx_description
1 polymer ?
#
loop_
_entity_poly.entity_id
_entity_poly.type
_entity_poly.pdbx_seq_one_letter_code
_entity_poly.pdbx_strand_id
1 'polypeptide(L)'
;MAKIFKISGYLVDPNGQHTADHIKDSIEIDGYYGSGMFTQHLHVEERDIGEWDDSLPINQQKCDLYECEKYFKGVDGWPVDTDRKILLCVGDKYRHFKGKVVQIVMISQDTEMPGQFVVVYKDEDGYVWHRPLGMFISEVDHEKYPDVEQKYRFERVKED
;
A
#
# COMPACT_ATOMS: atom_id res chain seq x y z
N MET A 1 -29.59 -8.63 -7.16
CA MET A 1 -28.53 -9.20 -6.31
C MET A 1 -27.86 -8.07 -5.56
N ALA A 2 -27.72 -8.21 -4.25
CA ALA A 2 -26.99 -7.25 -3.42
C ALA A 2 -25.47 -7.36 -3.69
N LYS A 3 -24.73 -6.24 -3.52
CA LYS A 3 -23.27 -6.18 -3.70
C LYS A 3 -22.67 -5.45 -2.51
N ILE A 4 -21.43 -5.80 -2.17
CA ILE A 4 -20.60 -5.08 -1.24
C ILE A 4 -19.34 -4.59 -1.97
N PHE A 5 -18.94 -3.37 -1.67
CA PHE A 5 -17.72 -2.76 -2.23
C PHE A 5 -16.80 -2.35 -1.09
N LYS A 6 -15.51 -2.62 -1.24
CA LYS A 6 -14.47 -2.07 -0.38
C LYS A 6 -13.84 -0.90 -1.14
N ILE A 7 -13.80 0.26 -0.49
CA ILE A 7 -13.21 1.48 -1.06
C ILE A 7 -12.00 1.84 -0.18
N SER A 8 -10.89 2.19 -0.82
CA SER A 8 -9.71 2.72 -0.15
C SER A 8 -9.12 3.87 -0.99
N GLY A 9 -8.59 4.87 -0.31
CA GLY A 9 -8.01 6.06 -0.95
C GLY A 9 -7.61 7.10 0.08
N TYR A 10 -7.22 8.27 -0.40
CA TYR A 10 -6.80 9.39 0.42
C TYR A 10 -7.62 10.62 0.06
N LEU A 11 -7.98 11.38 1.11
CA LEU A 11 -8.51 12.74 1.00
C LEU A 11 -7.43 13.69 1.48
N VAL A 12 -7.23 14.77 0.73
CA VAL A 12 -6.28 15.82 1.09
C VAL A 12 -7.09 17.06 1.47
N ASP A 13 -6.88 17.56 2.69
CA ASP A 13 -7.45 18.82 3.18
C ASP A 13 -6.38 19.90 3.25
N PRO A 14 -6.27 20.76 2.21
CA PRO A 14 -5.24 21.78 2.14
C PRO A 14 -5.35 22.85 3.24
N ASN A 15 -6.54 23.00 3.79
CA ASN A 15 -6.84 24.05 4.78
C ASN A 15 -6.79 23.54 6.22
N GLY A 16 -6.66 22.24 6.43
CA GLY A 16 -6.61 21.62 7.74
C GLY A 16 -7.87 21.87 8.58
N GLN A 17 -9.05 21.96 7.96
CA GLN A 17 -10.30 22.31 8.64
C GLN A 17 -11.09 21.11 9.15
N HIS A 18 -10.72 19.90 8.74
CA HIS A 18 -11.45 18.68 9.03
C HIS A 18 -10.64 17.71 9.89
N THR A 19 -11.31 17.04 10.81
CA THR A 19 -10.75 15.93 11.59
C THR A 19 -11.14 14.59 10.97
N ALA A 20 -10.46 13.52 11.36
CA ALA A 20 -10.81 12.16 10.94
C ALA A 20 -12.26 11.79 11.24
N ASP A 21 -12.77 12.19 12.42
CA ASP A 21 -14.16 11.96 12.81
C ASP A 21 -15.14 12.74 11.92
N HIS A 22 -14.82 14.00 11.61
CA HIS A 22 -15.64 14.81 10.71
C HIS A 22 -15.73 14.21 9.29
N ILE A 23 -14.59 13.75 8.75
CA ILE A 23 -14.56 13.09 7.44
C ILE A 23 -15.34 11.78 7.49
N LYS A 24 -15.19 11.00 8.55
CA LYS A 24 -15.93 9.76 8.76
C LYS A 24 -17.43 10.00 8.76
N ASP A 25 -17.89 10.94 9.57
CA ASP A 25 -19.31 11.31 9.69
C ASP A 25 -19.87 11.79 8.34
N SER A 26 -19.14 12.63 7.62
CA SER A 26 -19.55 13.12 6.30
C SER A 26 -19.73 11.99 5.30
N ILE A 27 -18.83 11.00 5.28
CA ILE A 27 -18.95 9.85 4.38
C ILE A 27 -20.09 8.92 4.81
N GLU A 28 -20.24 8.67 6.11
CA GLU A 28 -21.27 7.77 6.64
C GLU A 28 -22.67 8.36 6.51
N ILE A 29 -22.81 9.67 6.70
CA ILE A 29 -24.11 10.37 6.71
C ILE A 29 -24.48 10.91 5.33
N ASP A 30 -23.56 11.64 4.67
CA ASP A 30 -23.87 12.43 3.49
C ASP A 30 -23.50 11.75 2.18
N GLY A 31 -22.48 10.88 2.18
CA GLY A 31 -21.87 10.36 0.97
C GLY A 31 -22.80 9.54 0.07
N TYR A 32 -23.87 8.96 0.62
CA TYR A 32 -24.76 8.06 -0.12
C TYR A 32 -26.25 8.32 0.14
N TYR A 33 -26.58 9.51 0.64
CA TYR A 33 -27.96 9.85 0.98
C TYR A 33 -28.87 9.75 -0.25
N GLY A 34 -29.89 8.90 -0.16
CA GLY A 34 -30.85 8.66 -1.25
C GLY A 34 -30.47 7.54 -2.24
N SER A 35 -29.29 6.97 -2.16
CA SER A 35 -28.86 5.86 -3.04
C SER A 35 -29.27 4.47 -2.52
N GLY A 36 -29.70 4.36 -1.26
CA GLY A 36 -29.93 3.09 -0.58
C GLY A 36 -28.65 2.33 -0.21
N MET A 37 -27.49 2.94 -0.38
CA MET A 37 -26.20 2.42 0.08
C MET A 37 -25.88 2.95 1.47
N PHE A 38 -25.10 2.22 2.23
CA PHE A 38 -24.58 2.63 3.52
C PHE A 38 -23.17 2.11 3.72
N THR A 39 -22.36 2.82 4.50
CA THR A 39 -21.02 2.40 4.89
C THR A 39 -21.05 1.69 6.23
N GLN A 40 -20.13 0.77 6.44
CA GLN A 40 -19.93 0.10 7.72
C GLN A 40 -18.44 -0.03 7.99
N HIS A 41 -18.06 0.14 9.26
CA HIS A 41 -16.68 -0.03 9.74
C HIS A 41 -15.67 0.84 8.97
N LEU A 42 -16.06 2.09 8.65
CA LEU A 42 -15.16 3.05 8.05
C LEU A 42 -14.06 3.39 9.05
N HIS A 43 -12.82 3.24 8.63
CA HIS A 43 -11.64 3.64 9.38
C HIS A 43 -11.00 4.83 8.68
N VAL A 44 -10.86 5.93 9.39
CA VAL A 44 -10.25 7.16 8.90
C VAL A 44 -9.08 7.50 9.82
N GLU A 45 -7.91 7.70 9.23
CA GLU A 45 -6.73 8.20 9.92
C GLU A 45 -6.39 9.58 9.40
N GLU A 46 -5.89 10.45 10.27
CA GLU A 46 -5.38 11.76 9.87
C GLU A 46 -3.88 11.86 10.14
N ARG A 47 -3.20 12.63 9.32
CA ARG A 47 -1.79 13.00 9.52
C ARG A 47 -1.60 14.45 9.13
N ASP A 48 -0.80 15.14 9.94
CA ASP A 48 -0.33 16.47 9.61
C ASP A 48 0.76 16.35 8.53
N ILE A 49 0.59 17.09 7.44
CA ILE A 49 1.52 17.13 6.31
C ILE A 49 2.38 18.39 6.30
N GLY A 50 2.26 19.24 7.35
CA GLY A 50 2.94 20.53 7.44
C GLY A 50 2.23 21.64 6.69
N GLU A 51 2.97 22.68 6.31
CA GLU A 51 2.43 23.79 5.53
C GLU A 51 2.08 23.33 4.11
N TRP A 52 0.92 23.77 3.64
CA TRP A 52 0.47 23.46 2.29
C TRP A 52 1.28 24.25 1.27
N ASP A 53 1.73 23.56 0.22
CA ASP A 53 2.37 24.14 -0.95
C ASP A 53 1.78 23.50 -2.21
N ASP A 54 1.37 24.32 -3.18
CA ASP A 54 0.77 23.84 -4.42
C ASP A 54 1.73 22.98 -5.27
N SER A 55 3.02 23.04 -5.00
CA SER A 55 4.03 22.18 -5.63
C SER A 55 4.14 20.79 -5.04
N LEU A 56 3.47 20.52 -3.92
CA LEU A 56 3.50 19.18 -3.29
C LEU A 56 2.98 18.12 -4.27
N PRO A 57 3.68 16.98 -4.40
CA PRO A 57 3.26 15.89 -5.30
C PRO A 57 1.83 15.39 -5.04
N ILE A 58 1.37 15.43 -3.78
CA ILE A 58 0.00 15.02 -3.40
C ILE A 58 -1.09 15.93 -3.95
N ASN A 59 -0.74 17.16 -4.40
CA ASN A 59 -1.67 18.10 -5.02
C ASN A 59 -1.93 17.80 -6.50
N GLN A 60 -1.21 16.88 -7.09
CA GLN A 60 -1.38 16.51 -8.50
C GLN A 60 -2.50 15.48 -8.66
N GLN A 61 -3.35 15.69 -9.65
CA GLN A 61 -4.53 14.83 -9.93
C GLN A 61 -4.18 13.33 -10.13
N LYS A 62 -2.94 13.03 -10.49
CA LYS A 62 -2.41 11.67 -10.66
C LYS A 62 -1.17 11.47 -9.80
N CYS A 63 -1.24 11.87 -8.53
CA CYS A 63 -0.12 11.63 -7.65
C CYS A 63 0.09 10.12 -7.44
N ASP A 64 1.33 9.73 -7.28
CA ASP A 64 1.68 8.36 -6.96
C ASP A 64 1.15 8.02 -5.54
N LEU A 65 0.59 6.84 -5.38
CA LEU A 65 0.16 6.31 -4.08
C LEU A 65 1.26 6.44 -3.00
N TYR A 66 2.51 6.27 -3.41
CA TYR A 66 3.67 6.47 -2.54
C TYR A 66 3.71 7.86 -1.90
N GLU A 67 3.37 8.90 -2.63
CA GLU A 67 3.39 10.28 -2.13
C GLU A 67 2.37 10.52 -1.02
N CYS A 68 1.23 9.84 -1.05
CA CYS A 68 0.24 9.88 0.03
C CYS A 68 0.65 9.01 1.21
N GLU A 69 1.08 7.79 0.93
CA GLU A 69 1.40 6.78 1.95
C GLU A 69 2.57 7.19 2.86
N LYS A 70 3.53 7.97 2.37
CA LYS A 70 4.67 8.42 3.16
C LYS A 70 4.29 9.22 4.41
N TYR A 71 3.12 9.88 4.39
CA TYR A 71 2.62 10.64 5.55
C TYR A 71 1.98 9.75 6.61
N PHE A 72 1.41 8.62 6.20
CA PHE A 72 0.75 7.67 7.11
C PHE A 72 1.71 6.65 7.70
N LYS A 73 2.77 6.37 7.00
CA LYS A 73 3.82 5.48 7.48
C LYS A 73 4.88 6.35 8.12
N GLY A 74 4.85 6.41 9.44
CA GLY A 74 5.84 7.15 10.22
C GLY A 74 7.26 6.87 9.73
N VAL A 75 8.13 7.84 9.86
CA VAL A 75 9.51 7.86 9.35
C VAL A 75 10.33 6.64 9.80
N ASP A 76 9.82 5.85 10.73
CA ASP A 76 10.56 4.80 11.43
C ASP A 76 10.14 3.37 11.10
N GLY A 77 9.30 3.10 10.09
CA GLY A 77 8.86 1.73 10.16
C GLY A 77 8.40 0.98 8.92
N TRP A 78 8.14 1.59 7.80
CA TRP A 78 7.73 0.82 6.64
C TRP A 78 8.88 0.73 5.64
N PRO A 79 9.15 -0.48 5.18
CA PRO A 79 10.21 -0.68 4.21
C PRO A 79 9.81 -0.10 2.88
N VAL A 80 10.35 1.05 2.60
CA VAL A 80 10.28 1.66 1.28
C VAL A 80 11.40 1.03 0.46
N ASP A 81 11.06 0.50 -0.69
CA ASP A 81 12.07 0.26 -1.71
C ASP A 81 12.49 1.62 -2.28
N THR A 82 13.50 2.21 -1.64
CA THR A 82 13.99 3.56 -1.96
C THR A 82 14.54 3.65 -3.38
N ASP A 83 15.09 2.56 -3.90
CA ASP A 83 15.69 2.53 -5.23
C ASP A 83 14.61 2.51 -6.32
N ARG A 84 13.50 1.86 -6.06
CA ARG A 84 12.37 1.76 -6.98
C ARG A 84 11.25 2.76 -6.70
N LYS A 85 11.34 3.52 -5.60
CA LYS A 85 10.26 4.36 -5.10
C LYS A 85 8.92 3.61 -4.97
N ILE A 86 9.00 2.32 -4.64
CA ILE A 86 7.85 1.45 -4.52
C ILE A 86 7.55 1.24 -3.05
N LEU A 87 6.35 1.55 -2.68
CA LEU A 87 5.78 1.21 -1.41
C LEU A 87 5.13 -0.17 -1.50
N LEU A 88 5.47 -1.06 -0.58
CA LEU A 88 4.82 -2.35 -0.47
C LEU A 88 3.54 -2.20 0.34
N CYS A 89 2.39 -2.38 -0.30
CA CYS A 89 1.09 -2.29 0.36
C CYS A 89 0.44 -3.66 0.53
N VAL A 90 -0.30 -3.82 1.62
CA VAL A 90 -1.16 -4.98 1.81
C VAL A 90 -2.21 -5.01 0.68
N GLY A 91 -2.39 -6.16 0.07
CA GLY A 91 -3.27 -6.34 -1.08
C GLY A 91 -2.56 -6.29 -2.44
N ASP A 92 -1.38 -5.68 -2.53
CA ASP A 92 -0.61 -5.62 -3.77
C ASP A 92 -0.24 -7.02 -4.27
N LYS A 93 -0.28 -7.19 -5.60
CA LYS A 93 0.12 -8.41 -6.27
C LYS A 93 1.51 -8.26 -6.87
N TYR A 94 2.32 -9.27 -6.68
CA TYR A 94 3.69 -9.36 -7.18
C TYR A 94 3.91 -10.66 -7.94
N ARG A 95 4.62 -10.59 -9.05
CA ARG A 95 5.07 -11.76 -9.81
C ARG A 95 6.48 -12.13 -9.37
N HIS A 96 6.66 -13.34 -8.88
CA HIS A 96 7.98 -13.91 -8.66
C HIS A 96 8.63 -14.25 -10.00
N PHE A 97 9.94 -14.12 -10.13
CA PHE A 97 10.67 -14.40 -11.38
C PHE A 97 10.49 -15.83 -11.93
N LYS A 98 10.00 -16.75 -11.09
CA LYS A 98 9.62 -18.12 -11.50
C LYS A 98 8.17 -18.23 -11.99
N GLY A 99 7.49 -17.12 -12.19
CA GLY A 99 6.16 -17.01 -12.79
C GLY A 99 4.98 -16.98 -11.82
N LYS A 100 5.12 -17.45 -10.58
CA LYS A 100 4.01 -17.44 -9.59
C LYS A 100 3.64 -16.00 -9.21
N VAL A 101 2.34 -15.75 -9.12
CA VAL A 101 1.80 -14.49 -8.58
C VAL A 101 1.47 -14.67 -7.11
N VAL A 102 1.83 -13.68 -6.30
CA VAL A 102 1.57 -13.65 -4.87
C VAL A 102 0.90 -12.34 -4.49
N GLN A 103 0.14 -12.34 -3.40
CA GLN A 103 -0.49 -11.13 -2.86
C GLN A 103 0.05 -10.87 -1.45
N ILE A 104 0.48 -9.64 -1.18
CA ILE A 104 0.92 -9.24 0.16
C ILE A 104 -0.28 -9.27 1.11
N VAL A 105 -0.13 -9.98 2.21
CA VAL A 105 -1.15 -10.10 3.27
C VAL A 105 -0.81 -9.20 4.44
N MET A 106 0.47 -9.10 4.77
CA MET A 106 0.94 -8.34 5.92
C MET A 106 2.43 -8.00 5.74
N ILE A 107 2.86 -6.94 6.39
CA ILE A 107 4.27 -6.66 6.62
C ILE A 107 4.44 -6.55 8.13
N SER A 108 5.37 -7.29 8.69
CA SER A 108 5.64 -7.32 10.13
C SER A 108 7.10 -7.00 10.42
N GLN A 109 7.34 -6.50 11.63
CA GLN A 109 8.69 -6.33 12.15
C GLN A 109 9.09 -7.57 12.95
N ASP A 110 10.35 -7.97 12.83
CA ASP A 110 10.90 -9.07 13.62
C ASP A 110 11.19 -8.54 15.03
N THR A 111 10.61 -9.18 16.05
CA THR A 111 10.80 -8.76 17.46
C THR A 111 12.19 -9.09 17.99
N GLU A 112 12.82 -10.14 17.47
CA GLU A 112 14.15 -10.58 17.89
C GLU A 112 15.27 -9.82 17.16
N MET A 113 14.94 -9.24 16.02
CA MET A 113 15.86 -8.45 15.19
C MET A 113 15.25 -7.10 14.85
N PRO A 114 15.33 -6.12 15.78
CA PRO A 114 14.79 -4.78 15.56
C PRO A 114 15.30 -4.16 14.26
N GLY A 115 14.37 -3.59 13.48
CA GLY A 115 14.68 -3.02 12.15
C GLY A 115 14.65 -4.01 11.00
N GLN A 116 14.46 -5.30 11.26
CA GLN A 116 14.20 -6.28 10.21
C GLN A 116 12.70 -6.45 9.98
N PHE A 117 12.31 -6.39 8.72
CA PHE A 117 10.93 -6.56 8.29
C PHE A 117 10.77 -7.86 7.53
N VAL A 118 9.58 -8.43 7.65
CA VAL A 118 9.16 -9.66 6.99
C VAL A 118 7.91 -9.36 6.16
N VAL A 119 7.94 -9.71 4.90
CA VAL A 119 6.78 -9.65 4.00
C VAL A 119 6.05 -10.98 4.08
N VAL A 120 4.80 -10.95 4.52
CA VAL A 120 3.89 -12.11 4.53
C VAL A 120 3.01 -12.01 3.28
N TYR A 121 2.95 -13.06 2.51
CA TYR A 121 2.21 -13.10 1.26
C TYR A 121 1.54 -14.47 1.04
N LYS A 122 0.47 -14.49 0.28
CA LYS A 122 -0.21 -15.73 -0.14
C LYS A 122 -0.01 -15.95 -1.64
N ASP A 123 0.13 -17.20 -2.03
CA ASP A 123 0.15 -17.60 -3.43
C ASP A 123 -1.26 -17.88 -3.98
N GLU A 124 -1.34 -18.23 -5.27
CA GLU A 124 -2.60 -18.53 -5.96
C GLU A 124 -3.29 -19.77 -5.42
N ASP A 125 -2.55 -20.69 -4.80
CA ASP A 125 -3.07 -21.89 -4.15
C ASP A 125 -3.60 -21.61 -2.72
N GLY A 126 -3.43 -20.35 -2.24
CA GLY A 126 -3.88 -19.91 -0.91
C GLY A 126 -2.88 -20.19 0.22
N TYR A 127 -1.71 -20.75 -0.08
CA TYR A 127 -0.68 -20.94 0.93
C TYR A 127 -0.06 -19.61 1.33
N VAL A 128 0.15 -19.44 2.64
CA VAL A 128 0.74 -18.24 3.21
C VAL A 128 2.22 -18.49 3.49
N TRP A 129 3.04 -17.60 3.00
CA TRP A 129 4.48 -17.61 3.10
C TRP A 129 4.98 -16.32 3.72
N HIS A 130 6.19 -16.35 4.25
CA HIS A 130 6.89 -15.14 4.65
C HIS A 130 8.33 -15.11 4.13
N ARG A 131 8.87 -13.91 4.00
CA ARG A 131 10.24 -13.70 3.56
C ARG A 131 10.79 -12.40 4.14
N PRO A 132 12.06 -12.36 4.56
CA PRO A 132 12.70 -11.11 4.92
C PRO A 132 12.56 -10.09 3.79
N LEU A 133 12.27 -8.84 4.14
CA LEU A 133 12.03 -7.78 3.17
C LEU A 133 13.18 -7.65 2.18
N GLY A 134 14.44 -7.59 2.67
CA GLY A 134 15.61 -7.49 1.81
C GLY A 134 15.66 -8.58 0.74
N MET A 135 15.19 -9.80 1.07
CA MET A 135 15.10 -10.88 0.08
C MET A 135 13.90 -10.76 -0.86
N PHE A 136 12.80 -10.13 -0.40
CA PHE A 136 11.63 -9.90 -1.24
C PHE A 136 11.93 -8.87 -2.32
N ILE A 137 12.61 -7.77 -1.97
CA ILE A 137 12.96 -6.68 -2.88
C ILE A 137 14.28 -6.89 -3.64
N SER A 138 15.04 -7.98 -3.38
CA SER A 138 16.33 -8.21 -4.02
C SER A 138 16.22 -8.42 -5.53
N GLU A 139 17.32 -8.17 -6.22
CA GLU A 139 17.46 -8.54 -7.62
C GLU A 139 17.50 -10.07 -7.78
N VAL A 140 17.22 -10.53 -8.99
CA VAL A 140 17.41 -11.92 -9.37
C VAL A 140 18.92 -12.17 -9.47
N ASP A 141 19.37 -13.31 -8.97
CA ASP A 141 20.74 -13.80 -9.16
C ASP A 141 20.89 -14.27 -10.60
N HIS A 142 21.30 -13.37 -11.49
CA HIS A 142 21.48 -13.67 -12.91
C HIS A 142 22.69 -14.57 -13.21
N GLU A 143 23.62 -14.74 -12.27
CA GLU A 143 24.67 -15.75 -12.42
C GLU A 143 24.08 -17.16 -12.33
N LYS A 144 23.12 -17.33 -11.42
CA LYS A 144 22.42 -18.60 -11.21
C LYS A 144 21.24 -18.82 -12.18
N TYR A 145 20.64 -17.74 -12.65
CA TYR A 145 19.44 -17.74 -13.52
C TYR A 145 19.66 -16.82 -14.73
N PRO A 146 20.59 -17.17 -15.65
CA PRO A 146 21.00 -16.29 -16.75
C PRO A 146 19.89 -16.02 -17.77
N ASP A 147 18.91 -16.93 -17.89
CA ASP A 147 17.82 -16.83 -18.86
C ASP A 147 16.60 -16.02 -18.34
N VAL A 148 16.66 -15.51 -17.11
CA VAL A 148 15.57 -14.72 -16.53
C VAL A 148 15.72 -13.26 -16.93
N GLU A 149 14.74 -12.73 -17.64
CA GLU A 149 14.71 -11.32 -18.05
C GLU A 149 14.30 -10.39 -16.89
N GLN A 150 13.50 -10.88 -15.93
CA GLN A 150 13.01 -10.11 -14.81
C GLN A 150 14.18 -9.66 -13.93
N LYS A 151 14.28 -8.35 -13.69
CA LYS A 151 15.39 -7.78 -12.91
C LYS A 151 15.28 -8.12 -11.42
N TYR A 152 14.09 -7.97 -10.84
CA TYR A 152 13.88 -8.15 -9.41
C TYR A 152 13.21 -9.50 -9.13
N ARG A 153 13.47 -10.04 -7.95
CA ARG A 153 12.90 -11.32 -7.52
C ARG A 153 11.36 -11.29 -7.50
N PHE A 154 10.78 -10.17 -7.12
CA PHE A 154 9.36 -9.91 -7.20
C PHE A 154 9.13 -8.55 -7.87
N GLU A 155 8.25 -8.51 -8.85
CA GLU A 155 7.83 -7.30 -9.55
C GLU A 155 6.32 -7.12 -9.43
N ARG A 156 5.90 -5.87 -9.17
CA ARG A 156 4.49 -5.54 -9.00
C ARG A 156 3.73 -5.81 -10.29
N VAL A 157 2.63 -6.53 -10.18
CA VAL A 157 1.70 -6.73 -11.29
C VAL A 157 0.92 -5.43 -11.48
N LYS A 158 1.02 -4.82 -12.66
CA LYS A 158 0.18 -3.68 -13.01
C LYS A 158 -1.22 -4.22 -13.26
N GLU A 159 -2.21 -3.67 -12.57
CA GLU A 159 -3.60 -3.87 -12.92
C GLU A 159 -3.90 -2.90 -14.05
N ASP A 160 -4.33 -3.43 -15.20
CA ASP A 160 -4.78 -2.65 -16.37
C ASP A 160 -6.11 -1.95 -16.08
#